data_de9fa7b05113106c9aa46f323d674e84
#
_entry.id   de9fa7b05113106c9aa46f323d674e84
#
_cell.length_a   1.000
_cell.length_b   1.000
_cell.length_c   1.000
_cell.angle_alpha   90.00
_cell.angle_beta   90.00
_cell.angle_gamma   90.00
#
_symmetry.space_group_name_H-M   'P 1'
#
loop_
_entity.id
_entity.type
_entity.pdbx_description
1 polymer ?
#
loop_
_entity_poly.entity_id
_entity_poly.type
_entity_poly.pdbx_seq_one_letter_code
_entity_poly.pdbx_strand_id
1 'polypeptide(L)'
;GTITVKGNYDTIPESWGGRKYRGAAIGGTMAFSYAAQVVEVTVDPHTAAITVDKVWVAHDCGKALNPLAVEGQVQGSVWMGMGQAMSEETKFHDGLPIAANMLDYRVPTIMESPPIDVGIIEASDPHGPFGAKEAGEGSLSSFLPALTNAVADAVGVRATELPLTPDRLMELLEKKARFDNTAAAVGKVA
;
A
#
# COMPACT_ATOMS: atom_id res chain seq x y z
N GLY A 1 32.62 -25.84 -27.88
CA GLY A 1 31.41 -26.61 -27.64
C GLY A 1 30.49 -25.88 -26.70
N THR A 2 29.20 -26.06 -26.86
CA THR A 2 28.19 -25.45 -25.93
C THR A 2 28.06 -26.34 -24.73
N ILE A 3 28.15 -25.77 -23.51
CA ILE A 3 27.87 -26.46 -22.25
C ILE A 3 26.49 -26.05 -21.83
N THR A 4 25.57 -27.01 -21.72
CA THR A 4 24.20 -26.77 -21.21
C THR A 4 24.12 -27.31 -19.81
N VAL A 5 23.77 -26.45 -18.85
CA VAL A 5 23.50 -26.81 -17.46
C VAL A 5 22.03 -26.54 -17.16
N LYS A 6 21.32 -27.50 -16.57
CA LYS A 6 19.94 -27.37 -16.14
C LYS A 6 19.94 -27.28 -14.61
N GLY A 7 19.49 -26.14 -14.09
CA GLY A 7 19.19 -25.96 -12.67
C GLY A 7 17.70 -26.10 -12.39
N ASN A 8 17.34 -26.56 -11.21
CA ASN A 8 15.96 -26.61 -10.74
C ASN A 8 15.89 -26.00 -9.35
N TYR A 9 14.89 -25.14 -9.13
CA TYR A 9 14.60 -24.57 -7.83
C TYR A 9 13.10 -24.76 -7.54
N ASP A 10 12.77 -25.27 -6.37
CA ASP A 10 11.38 -25.52 -5.97
C ASP A 10 11.17 -24.93 -4.57
N THR A 11 10.26 -23.95 -4.46
CA THR A 11 9.97 -23.24 -3.21
C THR A 11 8.84 -23.89 -2.41
N ILE A 12 8.12 -24.85 -3.00
CA ILE A 12 6.94 -25.46 -2.40
C ILE A 12 7.35 -26.71 -1.63
N PRO A 13 7.23 -26.73 -0.30
CA PRO A 13 7.59 -27.91 0.49
C PRO A 13 6.75 -29.13 0.10
N GLU A 14 7.34 -30.31 0.15
CA GLU A 14 6.62 -31.57 -0.04
C GLU A 14 5.43 -31.73 0.93
N SER A 15 5.58 -31.24 2.17
CA SER A 15 4.50 -31.21 3.17
C SER A 15 3.27 -30.40 2.73
N TRP A 16 3.42 -29.51 1.79
CA TRP A 16 2.33 -28.69 1.19
C TRP A 16 1.85 -29.27 -0.15
N GLY A 17 2.29 -30.45 -0.52
CA GLY A 17 1.95 -31.08 -1.79
C GLY A 17 2.95 -30.81 -2.93
N GLY A 18 4.06 -30.15 -2.65
CA GLY A 18 5.13 -29.90 -3.62
C GLY A 18 4.60 -29.28 -4.93
N ARG A 19 5.01 -29.83 -6.08
CA ARG A 19 4.56 -29.37 -7.41
C ARG A 19 3.06 -29.53 -7.69
N LYS A 20 2.33 -30.28 -6.85
CA LYS A 20 0.87 -30.45 -6.98
C LYS A 20 0.09 -29.38 -6.22
N TYR A 21 0.77 -28.53 -5.45
CA TYR A 21 0.13 -27.46 -4.70
C TYR A 21 -0.71 -26.56 -5.61
N ARG A 22 -1.96 -26.33 -5.22
CA ARG A 22 -2.93 -25.50 -5.92
C ARG A 22 -3.48 -24.40 -5.03
N GLY A 23 -3.03 -24.31 -3.79
CA GLY A 23 -3.42 -23.27 -2.85
C GLY A 23 -2.85 -21.93 -3.30
N ALA A 24 -3.64 -20.89 -3.20
CA ALA A 24 -3.29 -19.57 -3.72
C ALA A 24 -3.51 -18.46 -2.70
N ALA A 25 -3.86 -18.77 -1.47
CA ALA A 25 -4.16 -17.73 -0.49
C ALA A 25 -2.93 -16.89 -0.10
N ILE A 26 -1.77 -17.51 -0.12
CA ILE A 26 -0.50 -16.84 0.19
C ILE A 26 0.54 -17.57 -0.67
N GLY A 27 1.12 -16.98 -1.65
CA GLY A 27 2.06 -17.58 -2.60
C GLY A 27 2.72 -18.92 -2.22
N GLY A 28 3.25 -19.65 -3.13
CA GLY A 28 3.84 -20.98 -2.92
C GLY A 28 5.22 -20.93 -2.26
N THR A 29 5.53 -19.94 -1.45
CA THR A 29 6.82 -19.79 -0.76
C THR A 29 6.63 -19.76 0.75
N MET A 30 7.63 -20.26 1.48
CA MET A 30 7.68 -20.16 2.94
C MET A 30 8.28 -18.85 3.43
N ALA A 31 8.81 -18.02 2.54
CA ALA A 31 9.39 -16.73 2.88
C ALA A 31 8.32 -15.67 3.05
N PHE A 32 8.48 -14.83 4.08
CA PHE A 32 7.66 -13.65 4.31
C PHE A 32 8.56 -12.42 4.24
N SER A 33 8.18 -11.44 3.43
CA SER A 33 8.73 -10.10 3.51
C SER A 33 7.93 -9.27 4.52
N TYR A 34 8.59 -8.26 5.09
CA TYR A 34 7.99 -7.35 6.05
C TYR A 34 8.23 -5.93 5.59
N ALA A 35 7.20 -5.09 5.73
CA ALA A 35 7.34 -3.67 5.46
C ALA A 35 6.69 -2.85 6.58
N ALA A 36 7.32 -1.72 6.91
CA ALA A 36 6.77 -0.71 7.80
C ALA A 36 6.90 0.65 7.13
N GLN A 37 5.85 1.48 7.28
CA GLN A 37 5.83 2.80 6.65
C GLN A 37 5.37 3.88 7.61
N VAL A 38 5.93 5.08 7.43
CA VAL A 38 5.46 6.33 8.01
C VAL A 38 5.14 7.28 6.87
N VAL A 39 3.98 7.89 6.95
CA VAL A 39 3.50 8.84 5.93
C VAL A 39 3.25 10.19 6.61
N GLU A 40 3.79 11.24 6.03
CA GLU A 40 3.52 12.62 6.40
C GLU A 40 2.54 13.22 5.40
N VAL A 41 1.49 13.88 5.91
CA VAL A 41 0.44 14.46 5.08
C VAL A 41 0.08 15.87 5.53
N THR A 42 -0.29 16.69 4.55
CA THR A 42 -1.01 17.94 4.75
C THR A 42 -2.44 17.77 4.25
N VAL A 43 -3.42 18.17 5.06
CA VAL A 43 -4.83 18.16 4.70
C VAL A 43 -5.36 19.59 4.68
N ASP A 44 -5.93 20.00 3.56
CA ASP A 44 -6.62 21.29 3.45
C ASP A 44 -7.99 21.19 4.14
N PRO A 45 -8.26 21.95 5.21
CA PRO A 45 -9.51 21.85 5.96
C PRO A 45 -10.74 22.36 5.20
N HIS A 46 -10.56 23.10 4.11
CA HIS A 46 -11.67 23.68 3.34
C HIS A 46 -12.07 22.80 2.15
N THR A 47 -11.11 22.13 1.56
CA THR A 47 -11.34 21.27 0.38
C THR A 47 -11.24 19.79 0.68
N ALA A 48 -10.73 19.43 1.87
CA ALA A 48 -10.36 18.07 2.25
C ALA A 48 -9.34 17.42 1.30
N ALA A 49 -8.61 18.22 0.52
CA ALA A 49 -7.52 17.72 -0.31
C ALA A 49 -6.37 17.23 0.58
N ILE A 50 -5.87 16.03 0.26
CA ILE A 50 -4.75 15.41 0.95
C ILE A 50 -3.52 15.54 0.07
N THR A 51 -2.44 16.10 0.61
CA THR A 51 -1.11 16.06 0.00
C THR A 51 -0.25 15.12 0.82
N VAL A 52 0.41 14.17 0.16
CA VAL A 52 1.43 13.32 0.78
C VAL A 52 2.74 14.08 0.69
N ASP A 53 3.26 14.54 1.81
CA ASP A 53 4.46 15.38 1.85
C ASP A 53 5.73 14.53 1.79
N LYS A 54 5.74 13.38 2.48
CA LYS A 54 6.86 12.45 2.50
C LYS A 54 6.46 11.07 2.96
N VAL A 55 7.20 10.05 2.47
CA VAL A 55 7.06 8.66 2.90
C VAL A 55 8.42 8.11 3.32
N TRP A 56 8.45 7.44 4.46
CA TRP A 56 9.57 6.60 4.88
C TRP A 56 9.11 5.15 4.89
N VAL A 57 9.90 4.29 4.28
CA VAL A 57 9.59 2.87 4.20
C VAL A 57 10.80 2.03 4.55
N ALA A 58 10.62 1.06 5.44
CA ALA A 58 11.59 0.00 5.69
C ALA A 58 11.01 -1.30 5.12
N HIS A 59 11.75 -1.95 4.23
CA HIS A 59 11.32 -3.17 3.56
C HIS A 59 12.37 -4.27 3.71
N ASP A 60 11.95 -5.42 4.23
CA ASP A 60 12.77 -6.62 4.33
C ASP A 60 12.59 -7.48 3.08
N CYS A 61 13.54 -7.38 2.17
CA CYS A 61 13.60 -8.15 0.94
C CYS A 61 14.53 -9.39 1.02
N GLY A 62 14.93 -9.79 2.22
CA GLY A 62 15.99 -10.78 2.37
C GLY A 62 17.32 -10.23 1.87
N LYS A 63 18.05 -10.99 1.05
CA LYS A 63 19.27 -10.46 0.41
C LYS A 63 18.93 -9.58 -0.78
N ALA A 64 19.29 -8.30 -0.72
CA ALA A 64 19.15 -7.38 -1.85
C ALA A 64 20.20 -7.71 -2.94
N LEU A 65 19.79 -8.47 -3.96
CA LEU A 65 20.69 -8.86 -5.07
C LEU A 65 21.08 -7.66 -5.94
N ASN A 66 20.19 -6.69 -6.05
CA ASN A 66 20.43 -5.40 -6.70
C ASN A 66 19.75 -4.31 -5.87
N PRO A 67 20.46 -3.66 -4.94
CA PRO A 67 19.87 -2.66 -4.03
C PRO A 67 19.16 -1.52 -4.75
N LEU A 68 19.71 -1.01 -5.85
CA LEU A 68 19.09 0.07 -6.63
C LEU A 68 17.76 -0.38 -7.26
N ALA A 69 17.69 -1.61 -7.76
CA ALA A 69 16.44 -2.16 -8.29
C ALA A 69 15.42 -2.43 -7.19
N VAL A 70 15.85 -2.86 -6.01
CA VAL A 70 14.97 -3.02 -4.82
C VAL A 70 14.39 -1.68 -4.41
N GLU A 71 15.22 -0.64 -4.31
CA GLU A 71 14.75 0.72 -4.00
C GLU A 71 13.69 1.19 -5.00
N GLY A 72 13.94 1.02 -6.31
CA GLY A 72 12.99 1.40 -7.35
C GLY A 72 11.66 0.60 -7.28
N GLN A 73 11.70 -0.70 -6.93
CA GLN A 73 10.51 -1.51 -6.74
C GLN A 73 9.71 -1.04 -5.52
N VAL A 74 10.37 -0.75 -4.42
CA VAL A 74 9.72 -0.26 -3.19
C VAL A 74 9.06 1.11 -3.44
N GLN A 75 9.76 2.04 -4.11
CA GLN A 75 9.17 3.34 -4.48
C GLN A 75 7.95 3.18 -5.38
N GLY A 76 8.02 2.31 -6.40
CA GLY A 76 6.89 2.02 -7.28
C GLY A 76 5.71 1.37 -6.55
N SER A 77 5.98 0.50 -5.60
CA SER A 77 5.00 -0.15 -4.74
C SER A 77 4.26 0.85 -3.83
N VAL A 78 5.00 1.76 -3.20
CA VAL A 78 4.42 2.88 -2.41
C VAL A 78 3.54 3.76 -3.28
N TRP A 79 4.02 4.14 -4.45
CA TRP A 79 3.27 4.95 -5.40
C TRP A 79 1.99 4.28 -5.90
N MET A 80 2.02 2.96 -6.16
CA MET A 80 0.84 2.15 -6.46
C MET A 80 -0.15 2.14 -5.29
N GLY A 81 0.34 1.98 -4.06
CA GLY A 81 -0.48 2.07 -2.85
C GLY A 81 -1.12 3.45 -2.68
N MET A 82 -0.42 4.53 -3.07
CA MET A 82 -0.96 5.89 -3.07
C MET A 82 -2.14 6.01 -4.03
N GLY A 83 -2.03 5.46 -5.25
CA GLY A 83 -3.12 5.42 -6.20
C GLY A 83 -4.37 4.74 -5.64
N GLN A 84 -4.21 3.53 -5.10
CA GLN A 84 -5.30 2.77 -4.49
C GLN A 84 -5.91 3.49 -3.27
N ALA A 85 -5.09 4.17 -2.48
CA ALA A 85 -5.57 4.84 -1.28
C ALA A 85 -6.29 6.16 -1.54
N MET A 86 -5.99 6.86 -2.65
CA MET A 86 -6.42 8.25 -2.84
C MET A 86 -7.28 8.50 -4.08
N SER A 87 -7.13 7.72 -5.17
CA SER A 87 -7.75 8.10 -6.45
C SER A 87 -8.29 6.96 -7.30
N GLU A 88 -7.71 5.75 -7.22
CA GLU A 88 -8.07 4.64 -8.08
C GLU A 88 -9.30 3.90 -7.55
N GLU A 89 -10.36 3.84 -8.36
CA GLU A 89 -11.57 3.10 -8.03
C GLU A 89 -12.19 2.47 -9.27
N THR A 90 -12.37 1.16 -9.27
CA THR A 90 -13.10 0.45 -10.31
C THR A 90 -14.58 0.43 -9.97
N LYS A 91 -15.36 1.27 -10.64
CA LYS A 91 -16.82 1.34 -10.47
C LYS A 91 -17.53 0.55 -11.56
N PHE A 92 -18.62 -0.10 -11.18
CA PHE A 92 -19.48 -0.86 -12.10
C PHE A 92 -20.90 -0.30 -12.08
N HIS A 93 -21.54 -0.30 -13.27
CA HIS A 93 -22.97 -0.05 -13.42
C HIS A 93 -23.55 -1.18 -14.29
N ASP A 94 -24.54 -1.89 -13.78
CA ASP A 94 -25.14 -3.06 -14.44
C ASP A 94 -24.12 -4.09 -14.95
N GLY A 95 -23.06 -4.32 -14.15
CA GLY A 95 -22.00 -5.28 -14.49
C GLY A 95 -20.95 -4.77 -15.49
N LEU A 96 -21.07 -3.53 -15.95
CA LEU A 96 -20.09 -2.91 -16.84
C LEU A 96 -19.20 -1.92 -16.09
N PRO A 97 -17.87 -1.93 -16.30
CA PRO A 97 -16.99 -0.94 -15.72
C PRO A 97 -17.26 0.45 -16.33
N ILE A 98 -17.51 1.45 -15.49
CA ILE A 98 -17.75 2.83 -15.94
C ILE A 98 -16.48 3.65 -16.04
N ALA A 99 -15.39 3.21 -15.40
CA ALA A 99 -14.06 3.80 -15.49
C ALA A 99 -13.14 2.86 -16.30
N ALA A 100 -13.46 2.68 -17.60
CA ALA A 100 -12.78 1.71 -18.46
C ALA A 100 -11.54 2.25 -19.19
N ASN A 101 -11.13 3.48 -18.88
CA ASN A 101 -9.98 4.15 -19.52
C ASN A 101 -9.21 4.98 -18.47
N MET A 102 -7.99 5.42 -18.84
CA MET A 102 -7.10 6.16 -17.92
C MET A 102 -7.54 7.59 -17.63
N LEU A 103 -8.58 8.08 -18.28
CA LEU A 103 -9.17 9.39 -18.00
C LEU A 103 -10.07 9.32 -16.75
N ASP A 104 -10.83 8.24 -16.64
CA ASP A 104 -11.79 8.02 -15.55
C ASP A 104 -11.17 7.20 -14.39
N TYR A 105 -10.33 6.20 -14.72
CA TYR A 105 -9.53 5.48 -13.74
C TYR A 105 -8.23 6.24 -13.49
N ARG A 106 -8.22 7.03 -12.43
CA ARG A 106 -7.17 8.01 -12.20
C ARG A 106 -5.98 7.40 -11.47
N VAL A 107 -4.98 6.95 -12.23
CA VAL A 107 -3.65 6.64 -11.70
C VAL A 107 -2.92 7.95 -11.40
N PRO A 108 -2.24 8.08 -10.26
CA PRO A 108 -1.45 9.27 -9.94
C PRO A 108 -0.38 9.54 -11.01
N THR A 109 -0.08 10.80 -11.23
CA THR A 109 1.00 11.21 -12.14
C THR A 109 2.32 11.35 -11.37
N ILE A 110 3.43 11.42 -12.09
CA ILE A 110 4.76 11.64 -11.48
C ILE A 110 4.82 12.94 -10.67
N MET A 111 3.99 13.92 -11.02
CA MET A 111 3.92 15.21 -10.31
C MET A 111 3.31 15.10 -8.92
N GLU A 112 2.56 14.03 -8.68
CA GLU A 112 1.92 13.73 -7.39
C GLU A 112 2.79 12.82 -6.50
N SER A 113 3.90 12.30 -7.05
CA SER A 113 4.80 11.41 -6.31
C SER A 113 5.55 12.18 -5.22
N PRO A 114 5.41 11.81 -3.94
CA PRO A 114 6.16 12.42 -2.86
C PRO A 114 7.62 11.96 -2.87
N PRO A 115 8.52 12.62 -2.13
CA PRO A 115 9.81 12.05 -1.76
C PRO A 115 9.61 10.76 -0.96
N ILE A 116 10.30 9.68 -1.34
CA ILE A 116 10.21 8.38 -0.69
C ILE A 116 11.60 7.94 -0.24
N ASP A 117 11.82 7.87 1.07
CA ASP A 117 13.06 7.37 1.66
C ASP A 117 12.92 5.86 1.92
N VAL A 118 13.78 5.06 1.29
CA VAL A 118 13.75 3.60 1.37
C VAL A 118 14.87 3.08 2.25
N GLY A 119 14.53 2.35 3.31
CA GLY A 119 15.44 1.54 4.10
C GLY A 119 15.34 0.07 3.69
N ILE A 120 16.40 -0.48 3.13
CA ILE A 120 16.48 -1.90 2.78
C ILE A 120 16.94 -2.68 4.02
N ILE A 121 16.12 -3.65 4.43
CA ILE A 121 16.46 -4.61 5.49
C ILE A 121 16.79 -5.94 4.84
N GLU A 122 17.88 -6.56 5.26
CA GLU A 122 18.38 -7.82 4.71
C GLU A 122 18.29 -8.94 5.77
N ALA A 123 17.08 -9.47 6.02
CA ALA A 123 16.90 -10.70 6.79
C ALA A 123 16.93 -11.89 5.84
N SER A 124 18.11 -12.42 5.61
CA SER A 124 18.36 -13.52 4.65
C SER A 124 17.45 -14.72 4.90
N ASP A 125 16.76 -15.16 3.86
CA ASP A 125 15.86 -16.31 3.92
C ASP A 125 16.59 -17.59 3.50
N PRO A 126 16.53 -18.67 4.31
CA PRO A 126 17.21 -19.92 4.00
C PRO A 126 16.65 -20.66 2.79
N HIS A 127 15.42 -20.34 2.38
CA HIS A 127 14.74 -20.98 1.23
C HIS A 127 14.74 -20.08 -0.01
N GLY A 128 15.07 -18.80 0.13
CA GLY A 128 15.14 -17.86 -0.98
C GLY A 128 16.45 -18.02 -1.78
N PRO A 129 16.42 -17.81 -3.10
CA PRO A 129 17.63 -17.85 -3.92
C PRO A 129 18.62 -16.79 -3.42
N PHE A 130 19.80 -17.24 -3.01
CA PHE A 130 20.83 -16.42 -2.36
C PHE A 130 20.36 -15.68 -1.10
N GLY A 131 19.27 -16.13 -0.47
CA GLY A 131 18.67 -15.46 0.68
C GLY A 131 17.68 -14.33 0.34
N ALA A 132 17.36 -14.13 -0.94
CA ALA A 132 16.44 -13.10 -1.38
C ALA A 132 14.97 -13.49 -1.10
N LYS A 133 14.16 -12.47 -0.86
CA LYS A 133 12.69 -12.52 -0.79
C LYS A 133 12.10 -11.60 -1.86
N GLU A 134 10.77 -11.40 -1.84
CA GLU A 134 10.13 -10.47 -2.74
C GLU A 134 10.47 -9.00 -2.38
N ALA A 135 10.35 -8.10 -3.33
CA ALA A 135 10.57 -6.67 -3.14
C ALA A 135 9.54 -5.80 -3.89
N GLY A 136 8.61 -6.41 -4.61
CA GLY A 136 7.70 -5.71 -5.52
C GLY A 136 6.42 -5.19 -4.89
N GLU A 137 5.73 -6.00 -4.06
CA GLU A 137 4.37 -5.70 -3.59
C GLU A 137 4.26 -5.51 -2.07
N GLY A 138 5.26 -5.94 -1.29
CA GLY A 138 5.20 -5.89 0.17
C GLY A 138 4.98 -4.50 0.75
N SER A 139 5.54 -3.48 0.13
CA SER A 139 5.39 -2.09 0.58
C SER A 139 4.08 -1.43 0.12
N LEU A 140 3.33 -2.04 -0.81
CA LEU A 140 2.04 -1.50 -1.24
C LEU A 140 1.01 -1.56 -0.12
N SER A 141 0.84 -2.74 0.47
CA SER A 141 -0.21 -2.98 1.47
C SER A 141 -0.02 -2.17 2.76
N SER A 142 1.21 -1.86 3.14
CA SER A 142 1.51 -1.07 4.33
C SER A 142 1.29 0.44 4.13
N PHE A 143 1.26 0.93 2.89
CA PHE A 143 0.98 2.35 2.61
C PHE A 143 -0.45 2.74 2.96
N LEU A 144 -1.44 1.90 2.62
CA LEU A 144 -2.85 2.22 2.82
C LEU A 144 -3.20 2.54 4.29
N PRO A 145 -2.85 1.68 5.27
CA PRO A 145 -3.08 1.99 6.67
C PRO A 145 -2.19 3.13 7.19
N ALA A 146 -0.97 3.31 6.67
CA ALA A 146 -0.10 4.41 7.07
C ALA A 146 -0.70 5.76 6.69
N LEU A 147 -1.21 5.90 5.45
CA LEU A 147 -1.91 7.10 4.99
C LEU A 147 -3.15 7.39 5.84
N THR A 148 -4.02 6.40 6.05
CA THR A 148 -5.26 6.62 6.82
C THR A 148 -4.99 6.95 8.29
N ASN A 149 -3.91 6.44 8.87
CA ASN A 149 -3.46 6.82 10.20
C ASN A 149 -2.92 8.26 10.24
N ALA A 150 -2.13 8.67 9.24
CA ALA A 150 -1.63 10.04 9.14
C ALA A 150 -2.77 11.06 8.99
N VAL A 151 -3.77 10.75 8.15
CA VAL A 151 -4.98 11.59 8.02
C VAL A 151 -5.76 11.62 9.33
N ALA A 152 -5.90 10.49 10.02
CA ALA A 152 -6.59 10.44 11.32
C ALA A 152 -5.88 11.28 12.38
N ASP A 153 -4.56 11.33 12.37
CA ASP A 153 -3.76 12.19 13.26
C ASP A 153 -3.95 13.66 12.90
N ALA A 154 -3.95 14.01 11.62
CA ALA A 154 -4.08 15.38 11.14
C ALA A 154 -5.46 15.99 11.42
N VAL A 155 -6.55 15.25 11.22
CA VAL A 155 -7.93 15.80 11.25
C VAL A 155 -8.90 15.11 12.21
N GLY A 156 -8.46 14.07 12.89
CA GLY A 156 -9.21 13.40 13.96
C GLY A 156 -10.38 12.56 13.45
N VAL A 157 -10.36 12.07 12.19
CA VAL A 157 -11.37 11.13 11.65
C VAL A 157 -10.68 9.89 11.12
N ARG A 158 -11.29 8.72 11.30
CA ARG A 158 -10.82 7.46 10.75
C ARG A 158 -11.61 7.07 9.51
N ALA A 159 -10.92 6.91 8.40
CA ALA A 159 -11.48 6.33 7.20
C ALA A 159 -11.54 4.79 7.33
N THR A 160 -12.65 4.21 6.89
CA THR A 160 -12.88 2.76 6.84
C THR A 160 -13.09 2.27 5.41
N GLU A 161 -13.11 3.19 4.45
CA GLU A 161 -13.29 2.92 3.02
C GLU A 161 -12.26 3.67 2.20
N LEU A 162 -11.81 3.08 1.11
CA LEU A 162 -10.87 3.66 0.14
C LEU A 162 -11.48 3.63 -1.27
N PRO A 163 -10.98 4.46 -2.19
CA PRO A 163 -10.01 5.53 -1.99
C PRO A 163 -10.53 6.64 -1.10
N LEU A 164 -9.65 7.30 -0.34
CA LEU A 164 -9.98 8.43 0.50
C LEU A 164 -9.91 9.72 -0.33
N THR A 165 -10.91 9.90 -1.19
CA THR A 165 -11.05 11.09 -2.03
C THR A 165 -11.47 12.31 -1.20
N PRO A 166 -11.25 13.55 -1.69
CA PRO A 166 -11.62 14.76 -0.95
C PRO A 166 -13.10 14.81 -0.55
N ASP A 167 -14.01 14.36 -1.40
CA ASP A 167 -15.44 14.28 -1.12
C ASP A 167 -15.74 13.31 0.03
N ARG A 168 -15.13 12.12 0.03
CA ARG A 168 -15.28 11.14 1.12
C ARG A 168 -14.70 11.65 2.44
N LEU A 169 -13.54 12.31 2.39
CA LEU A 169 -12.96 12.90 3.60
C LEU A 169 -13.84 14.05 4.11
N MET A 170 -14.38 14.89 3.23
CA MET A 170 -15.29 15.97 3.61
C MET A 170 -16.54 15.43 4.32
N GLU A 171 -17.16 14.37 3.80
CA GLU A 171 -18.29 13.71 4.47
C GLU A 171 -17.96 13.21 5.88
N LEU A 172 -16.76 12.65 6.08
CA LEU A 172 -16.30 12.20 7.40
C LEU A 172 -16.12 13.38 8.36
N LEU A 173 -15.53 14.48 7.88
CA LEU A 173 -15.34 15.70 8.66
C LEU A 173 -16.69 16.34 9.07
N GLU A 174 -17.66 16.40 8.15
CA GLU A 174 -19.01 16.88 8.47
C GLU A 174 -19.75 16.00 9.49
N LYS A 175 -19.63 14.67 9.35
CA LYS A 175 -20.22 13.73 10.33
C LYS A 175 -19.61 13.95 11.72
N LYS A 176 -18.29 14.13 11.82
CA LYS A 176 -17.60 14.44 13.07
C LYS A 176 -18.10 15.76 13.66
N ALA A 177 -18.17 16.84 12.87
CA ALA A 177 -18.63 18.15 13.33
C ALA A 177 -20.07 18.12 13.86
N ARG A 178 -20.96 17.36 13.20
CA ARG A 178 -22.34 17.15 13.69
C ARG A 178 -22.37 16.40 15.02
N PHE A 179 -21.57 15.36 15.17
CA PHE A 179 -21.44 14.59 16.41
C PHE A 179 -20.93 15.46 17.56
N ASP A 180 -19.86 16.21 17.34
CA ASP A 180 -19.24 17.09 18.34
C ASP A 180 -20.22 18.18 18.79
N ASN A 181 -20.97 18.80 17.87
CA ASN A 181 -22.00 19.78 18.17
C ASN A 181 -23.14 19.19 18.99
N THR A 182 -23.59 17.97 18.69
CA THR A 182 -24.63 17.29 19.44
C THR A 182 -24.17 16.94 20.86
N ALA A 183 -22.96 16.43 21.01
CA ALA A 183 -22.38 16.13 22.31
C ALA A 183 -22.21 17.38 23.18
N ALA A 184 -21.80 18.51 22.60
CA ALA A 184 -21.66 19.79 23.27
C ALA A 184 -23.05 20.37 23.69
N ALA A 185 -24.10 20.10 22.93
CA ALA A 185 -25.47 20.51 23.29
C ALA A 185 -26.03 19.69 24.46
N VAL A 186 -25.77 18.38 24.48
CA VAL A 186 -26.20 17.49 25.58
C VAL A 186 -25.43 17.79 26.86
N GLY A 187 -24.14 18.07 26.80
CA GLY A 187 -23.32 18.42 27.95
C GLY A 187 -23.62 19.78 28.58
N LYS A 188 -24.40 20.64 27.91
CA LYS A 188 -24.88 21.93 28.48
C LYS A 188 -26.21 21.82 29.25
N VAL A 189 -26.84 20.66 29.24
CA VAL A 189 -28.13 20.39 29.88
C VAL A 189 -27.97 19.61 31.20
N ALA A 190 -26.75 19.20 31.52
CA ALA A 190 -26.36 18.57 32.79
C ALA A 190 -25.64 19.58 33.70
#